data_0ca00717bb52712dff1cd5aa0382b6c5
#
_entry.id   0ca00717bb52712dff1cd5aa0382b6c5
#
_cell.length_a   1.000
_cell.length_b   1.000
_cell.length_c   1.000
_cell.angle_alpha   90.00
_cell.angle_beta   90.00
_cell.angle_gamma   90.00
#
_symmetry.space_group_name_H-M   'P 1'
#
loop_
_entity.id
_entity.type
_entity.pdbx_description
1 polymer ?
#
loop_
_entity_poly.entity_id
_entity_poly.type
_entity_poly.pdbx_seq_one_letter_code
_entity_poly.pdbx_strand_id
1 'polypeptide(L)'
;MKTRSFSDTLYDQISAALLESWSLQTSSKWTTDNPACGQCGVTALVVQDRLGGEILKTMTAGGWHYYNRVNNNVYDFTASQFAGEIEYLHVLSSRTDAFGYTNQEQYDALSSRMAELLDRQ
;
A
#
# COMPACT_ATOMS: atom_id res chain seq x y z
N MET A 1 23.81 17.71 -8.20
CA MET A 1 23.03 16.56 -7.74
C MET A 1 21.82 17.07 -6.94
N LYS A 2 20.65 16.55 -7.24
CA LYS A 2 19.44 16.96 -6.56
C LYS A 2 19.36 16.30 -5.18
N THR A 3 19.12 17.07 -4.13
CA THR A 3 18.90 16.56 -2.79
C THR A 3 17.50 15.96 -2.69
N ARG A 4 17.42 14.79 -2.15
CA ARG A 4 16.12 14.12 -1.95
C ARG A 4 15.40 14.74 -0.76
N SER A 5 14.09 14.92 -0.87
CA SER A 5 13.29 15.37 0.25
C SER A 5 13.10 14.23 1.27
N PHE A 6 12.71 14.59 2.51
CA PHE A 6 12.36 13.60 3.52
C PHE A 6 11.23 12.68 3.04
N SER A 7 10.22 13.25 2.34
CA SER A 7 9.09 12.48 1.81
C SER A 7 9.54 11.44 0.79
N ASP A 8 10.46 11.80 -0.09
CA ASP A 8 10.99 10.86 -1.10
C ASP A 8 11.75 9.71 -0.45
N THR A 9 12.56 10.01 0.57
CA THR A 9 13.32 8.99 1.31
C THR A 9 12.37 8.03 2.02
N LEU A 10 11.36 8.56 2.69
CA LEU A 10 10.37 7.75 3.39
C LEU A 10 9.59 6.87 2.42
N TYR A 11 9.17 7.44 1.28
CA TYR A 11 8.49 6.68 0.23
C TYR A 11 9.34 5.49 -0.23
N ASP A 12 10.62 5.73 -0.49
CA ASP A 12 11.51 4.67 -0.97
C ASP A 12 11.70 3.58 0.08
N GLN A 13 11.83 3.93 1.35
CA GLN A 13 11.97 2.96 2.43
C GLN A 13 10.72 2.09 2.56
N ILE A 14 9.55 2.69 2.54
CA ILE A 14 8.28 1.98 2.64
C ILE A 14 8.08 1.10 1.40
N SER A 15 8.34 1.63 0.21
CA SER A 15 8.19 0.88 -1.05
C SER A 15 9.08 -0.35 -1.08
N ALA A 16 10.33 -0.21 -0.66
CA ALA A 16 11.28 -1.34 -0.64
C ALA A 16 10.85 -2.41 0.37
N ALA A 17 10.39 -1.99 1.54
CA ALA A 17 9.92 -2.91 2.56
C ALA A 17 8.65 -3.65 2.13
N LEU A 18 7.73 -2.95 1.46
CA LEU A 18 6.51 -3.57 0.93
C LEU A 18 6.85 -4.61 -0.12
N LEU A 19 7.71 -4.27 -1.07
CA LEU A 19 8.09 -5.21 -2.12
C LEU A 19 8.67 -6.50 -1.54
N GLU A 20 9.47 -6.39 -0.51
CA GLU A 20 10.07 -7.53 0.17
C GLU A 20 9.05 -8.30 1.03
N SER A 21 8.00 -7.61 1.49
CA SER A 21 7.01 -8.18 2.42
C SER A 21 5.82 -8.84 1.72
N TRP A 22 5.43 -8.33 0.55
CA TRP A 22 4.29 -8.91 -0.19
C TRP A 22 4.58 -10.35 -0.57
N SER A 23 3.56 -11.20 -0.41
CA SER A 23 3.65 -12.64 -0.73
C SER A 23 2.24 -13.21 -0.84
N LEU A 24 2.15 -14.50 -1.07
CA LEU A 24 0.85 -15.19 -1.01
C LEU A 24 0.20 -15.10 0.37
N GLN A 25 0.99 -14.82 1.41
CA GLN A 25 0.45 -14.64 2.76
C GLN A 25 -0.24 -13.28 2.94
N THR A 26 0.10 -12.29 2.11
CA THR A 26 -0.50 -10.95 2.19
C THR A 26 -1.60 -10.74 1.16
N SER A 27 -1.60 -11.51 0.07
CA SER A 27 -2.68 -11.52 -0.93
C SER A 27 -2.64 -12.81 -1.73
N SER A 28 -3.79 -13.45 -1.90
CA SER A 28 -3.90 -14.65 -2.72
C SER A 28 -3.63 -14.39 -4.21
N LYS A 29 -3.65 -13.12 -4.61
CA LYS A 29 -3.40 -12.71 -6.01
C LYS A 29 -1.93 -12.41 -6.29
N TRP A 30 -1.06 -12.52 -5.28
CA TRP A 30 0.37 -12.24 -5.45
C TRP A 30 1.00 -13.17 -6.49
N THR A 31 1.83 -12.59 -7.35
CA THR A 31 2.68 -13.35 -8.26
C THR A 31 4.07 -12.73 -8.27
N THR A 32 5.06 -13.54 -8.67
CA THR A 32 6.43 -13.03 -8.81
C THR A 32 6.53 -11.90 -9.83
N ASP A 33 5.74 -11.98 -10.90
CA ASP A 33 5.76 -10.97 -11.97
C ASP A 33 4.97 -9.72 -11.62
N ASN A 34 4.02 -9.80 -10.68
CA ASN A 34 3.22 -8.65 -10.24
C ASN A 34 2.99 -8.72 -8.73
N PRO A 35 4.02 -8.44 -7.93
CA PRO A 35 3.93 -8.60 -6.47
C PRO A 35 2.87 -7.73 -5.79
N ALA A 36 2.54 -6.58 -6.41
CA ALA A 36 1.54 -5.66 -5.85
C ALA A 36 0.10 -6.10 -6.13
N CYS A 37 -0.10 -7.14 -6.93
CA CYS A 37 -1.45 -7.56 -7.34
C CYS A 37 -2.28 -7.98 -6.13
N GLY A 38 -3.46 -7.36 -5.99
CA GLY A 38 -4.38 -7.65 -4.89
C GLY A 38 -3.96 -7.10 -3.54
N GLN A 39 -2.91 -6.28 -3.46
CA GLN A 39 -2.35 -5.81 -2.20
C GLN A 39 -2.89 -4.44 -1.75
N CYS A 40 -3.75 -3.80 -2.52
CA CYS A 40 -4.09 -2.40 -2.26
C CYS A 40 -4.78 -2.18 -0.90
N GLY A 41 -5.74 -3.01 -0.55
CA GLY A 41 -6.48 -2.86 0.73
C GLY A 41 -5.58 -3.08 1.94
N VAL A 42 -4.86 -4.20 1.97
CA VAL A 42 -3.99 -4.54 3.09
C VAL A 42 -2.83 -3.54 3.21
N THR A 43 -2.29 -3.10 2.09
CA THR A 43 -1.21 -2.12 2.08
C THR A 43 -1.67 -0.77 2.61
N ALA A 44 -2.85 -0.30 2.19
CA ALA A 44 -3.39 0.98 2.67
C ALA A 44 -3.56 0.98 4.19
N LEU A 45 -3.99 -0.13 4.77
CA LEU A 45 -4.14 -0.27 6.23
C LEU A 45 -2.80 -0.17 6.95
N VAL A 46 -1.81 -0.94 6.49
CA VAL A 46 -0.49 -0.98 7.13
C VAL A 46 0.23 0.36 6.98
N VAL A 47 0.11 1.00 5.81
CA VAL A 47 0.69 2.33 5.60
C VAL A 47 0.05 3.34 6.54
N GLN A 48 -1.28 3.32 6.71
CA GLN A 48 -1.94 4.22 7.64
C GLN A 48 -1.49 3.99 9.08
N ASP A 49 -1.28 2.73 9.47
CA ASP A 49 -0.77 2.42 10.80
C ASP A 49 0.59 3.07 11.06
N ARG A 50 1.42 3.13 10.05
CA ARG A 50 2.79 3.64 10.20
C ARG A 50 2.92 5.14 9.96
N LEU A 51 2.15 5.71 9.05
CA LEU A 51 2.29 7.10 8.62
C LEU A 51 1.13 8.00 9.02
N GLY A 52 0.02 7.43 9.44
CA GLY A 52 -1.20 8.19 9.70
C GLY A 52 -1.90 8.61 8.42
N GLY A 53 -2.64 9.69 8.48
CA GLY A 53 -3.32 10.24 7.32
C GLY A 53 -4.61 9.51 6.99
N GLU A 54 -4.98 9.56 5.72
CA GLU A 54 -6.28 9.07 5.25
C GLU A 54 -6.11 7.96 4.23
N ILE A 55 -7.10 7.07 4.17
CA ILE A 55 -7.22 6.07 3.11
C ILE A 55 -8.15 6.64 2.06
N LEU A 56 -7.71 6.60 0.81
CA LEU A 56 -8.47 7.05 -0.36
C LEU A 56 -8.78 5.86 -1.25
N LYS A 57 -9.76 6.01 -2.12
CA LYS A 57 -10.06 5.00 -3.12
C LYS A 57 -10.45 5.64 -4.44
N THR A 58 -10.29 4.87 -5.51
CA THR A 58 -10.74 5.25 -6.84
C THR A 58 -11.27 3.99 -7.55
N MET A 59 -12.26 4.18 -8.40
CA MET A 59 -12.82 3.04 -9.15
C MET A 59 -11.95 2.76 -10.37
N THR A 60 -11.63 1.49 -10.56
CA THR A 60 -10.88 1.00 -11.72
C THR A 60 -11.71 -0.06 -12.44
N ALA A 61 -11.21 -0.52 -13.57
CA ALA A 61 -11.87 -1.61 -14.32
C ALA A 61 -11.99 -2.88 -13.46
N GLY A 62 -11.07 -3.09 -12.53
CA GLY A 62 -11.08 -4.25 -11.64
C GLY A 62 -11.80 -4.02 -10.31
N GLY A 63 -12.40 -2.85 -10.10
CA GLY A 63 -13.09 -2.50 -8.86
C GLY A 63 -12.40 -1.38 -8.10
N TRP A 64 -12.76 -1.23 -6.83
CA TRP A 64 -12.17 -0.20 -6.00
C TRP A 64 -10.70 -0.46 -5.75
N HIS A 65 -9.88 0.58 -5.90
CA HIS A 65 -8.44 0.56 -5.63
C HIS A 65 -8.14 1.52 -4.47
N TYR A 66 -7.42 1.05 -3.46
CA TYR A 66 -7.13 1.81 -2.24
C TYR A 66 -5.70 2.32 -2.23
N TYR A 67 -5.52 3.51 -1.69
CA TYR A 67 -4.21 4.15 -1.55
C TYR A 67 -4.27 5.17 -0.40
N ASN A 68 -3.23 5.97 -0.21
CA ASN A 68 -3.09 6.78 0.99
C ASN A 68 -2.84 8.25 0.67
N ARG A 69 -3.29 9.12 1.57
CA ARG A 69 -2.90 10.52 1.60
C ARG A 69 -2.33 10.82 2.98
N VAL A 70 -1.09 11.32 3.02
CA VAL A 70 -0.35 11.63 4.25
C VAL A 70 0.24 13.02 4.10
N ASN A 71 -0.11 13.93 5.01
CA ASN A 71 0.38 15.34 4.97
C ASN A 71 0.15 16.00 3.61
N ASN A 72 -1.05 15.81 3.04
CA ASN A 72 -1.47 16.35 1.74
C ASN A 72 -0.75 15.74 0.54
N ASN A 73 0.07 14.71 0.73
CA ASN A 73 0.72 13.99 -0.36
C ASN A 73 0.01 12.67 -0.59
N VAL A 74 -0.29 12.36 -1.85
CA VAL A 74 -0.92 11.10 -2.23
C VAL A 74 0.16 10.08 -2.55
N TYR A 75 0.02 8.90 -1.97
CA TYR A 75 0.95 7.77 -2.17
C TYR A 75 0.14 6.54 -2.57
N ASP A 76 0.45 6.01 -3.74
CA ASP A 76 -0.11 4.73 -4.19
C ASP A 76 1.03 3.71 -4.30
N PHE A 77 1.26 2.98 -3.21
CA PHE A 77 2.36 2.02 -3.13
C PHE A 77 2.12 0.77 -3.99
N THR A 78 0.89 0.55 -4.42
CA THR A 78 0.55 -0.62 -5.23
C THR A 78 0.25 -0.27 -6.69
N ALA A 79 0.64 0.91 -7.14
CA ALA A 79 0.39 1.37 -8.50
C ALA A 79 0.98 0.43 -9.55
N SER A 80 2.07 -0.27 -9.22
CA SER A 80 2.73 -1.19 -10.15
C SER A 80 1.88 -2.39 -10.54
N GLN A 81 0.77 -2.65 -9.83
CA GLN A 81 -0.12 -3.75 -10.21
C GLN A 81 -0.86 -3.49 -11.52
N PHE A 82 -0.92 -2.23 -11.97
CA PHE A 82 -1.64 -1.85 -13.18
C PHE A 82 -0.68 -1.77 -14.37
N ALA A 83 -1.13 -2.30 -15.51
CA ALA A 83 -0.33 -2.25 -16.74
C ALA A 83 -0.27 -0.84 -17.33
N GLY A 84 -1.26 0.01 -17.05
CA GLY A 84 -1.33 1.36 -17.56
C GLY A 84 -1.71 2.36 -16.49
N GLU A 85 -1.90 3.60 -16.89
CA GLU A 85 -2.31 4.65 -15.97
C GLU A 85 -3.77 4.47 -15.56
N ILE A 86 -4.07 4.83 -14.31
CA ILE A 86 -5.43 4.85 -13.81
C ILE A 86 -5.80 6.28 -13.42
N GLU A 87 -7.10 6.56 -13.38
CA GLU A 87 -7.59 7.86 -12.94
C GLU A 87 -7.77 7.83 -11.42
N TYR A 88 -7.16 8.80 -10.73
CA TYR A 88 -7.26 8.91 -9.28
C TYR A 88 -8.32 9.94 -8.90
N LEU A 89 -9.45 9.47 -8.40
CA LEU A 89 -10.57 10.33 -7.99
C LEU A 89 -10.45 10.80 -6.54
N HIS A 90 -9.58 10.20 -5.77
CA HIS A 90 -9.30 10.55 -4.37
C HIS A 90 -10.56 10.55 -3.49
N VAL A 91 -11.41 9.53 -3.66
CA VAL A 91 -12.60 9.39 -2.83
C VAL A 91 -12.17 9.00 -1.42
N LEU A 92 -12.62 9.75 -0.41
CA LEU A 92 -12.30 9.43 0.98
C LEU A 92 -12.88 8.07 1.35
N SER A 93 -12.04 7.22 1.92
CA SER A 93 -12.43 5.87 2.32
C SER A 93 -12.16 5.68 3.82
N SER A 94 -12.16 4.44 4.27
CA SER A 94 -12.00 4.10 5.67
C SER A 94 -11.26 2.78 5.85
N ARG A 95 -10.82 2.51 7.07
CA ARG A 95 -10.21 1.21 7.40
C ARG A 95 -11.20 0.07 7.21
N THR A 96 -12.46 0.24 7.61
CA THR A 96 -13.49 -0.77 7.42
C THR A 96 -13.67 -1.11 5.96
N ASP A 97 -13.70 -0.09 5.11
CA ASP A 97 -13.86 -0.25 3.67
C ASP A 97 -12.67 -1.03 3.07
N ALA A 98 -11.45 -0.58 3.37
CA ALA A 98 -10.24 -1.25 2.90
C ALA A 98 -10.13 -2.68 3.43
N PHE A 99 -10.54 -2.92 4.67
CA PHE A 99 -10.48 -4.25 5.29
C PHE A 99 -11.40 -5.25 4.59
N GLY A 100 -12.45 -4.77 3.90
CA GLY A 100 -13.32 -5.63 3.11
C GLY A 100 -12.63 -6.33 1.95
N TYR A 101 -11.42 -5.88 1.57
CA TYR A 101 -10.64 -6.44 0.46
C TYR A 101 -9.42 -7.22 0.93
N THR A 102 -9.35 -7.51 2.23
CA THR A 102 -8.29 -8.33 2.82
C THR A 102 -8.90 -9.12 3.98
N ASN A 103 -8.07 -9.67 4.85
CA ASN A 103 -8.52 -10.36 6.06
C ASN A 103 -7.47 -10.20 7.16
N GLN A 104 -7.81 -10.67 8.37
CA GLN A 104 -6.94 -10.51 9.53
C GLN A 104 -5.59 -11.20 9.35
N GLU A 105 -5.59 -12.39 8.75
CA GLU A 105 -4.36 -13.15 8.53
C GLU A 105 -3.41 -12.41 7.60
N GLN A 106 -3.93 -11.88 6.49
CA GLN A 106 -3.15 -11.12 5.53
C GLN A 106 -2.64 -9.81 6.14
N TYR A 107 -3.48 -9.15 6.89
CA TYR A 107 -3.11 -7.90 7.58
C TYR A 107 -2.00 -8.15 8.60
N ASP A 108 -2.14 -9.19 9.42
CA ASP A 108 -1.13 -9.51 10.43
C ASP A 108 0.20 -9.91 9.78
N ALA A 109 0.15 -10.67 8.68
CA ALA A 109 1.36 -11.07 7.95
C ALA A 109 2.12 -9.86 7.43
N LEU A 110 1.42 -8.93 6.77
CA LEU A 110 2.08 -7.74 6.22
C LEU A 110 2.58 -6.83 7.34
N SER A 111 1.76 -6.60 8.35
CA SER A 111 2.11 -5.73 9.47
C SER A 111 3.36 -6.23 10.21
N SER A 112 3.41 -7.54 10.49
CA SER A 112 4.55 -8.14 11.19
C SER A 112 5.81 -8.08 10.34
N ARG A 113 5.71 -8.38 9.06
CA ARG A 113 6.87 -8.35 8.17
C ARG A 113 7.42 -6.94 8.01
N MET A 114 6.53 -5.95 7.88
CA MET A 114 6.94 -4.55 7.80
C MET A 114 7.65 -4.11 9.08
N ALA A 115 7.14 -4.53 10.24
CA ALA A 115 7.79 -4.21 11.51
C ALA A 115 9.20 -4.81 11.59
N GLU A 116 9.37 -6.06 11.14
CA GLU A 116 10.69 -6.68 11.12
C GLU A 116 11.69 -5.89 10.27
N LEU A 117 11.24 -5.38 9.12
CA LEU A 117 12.12 -4.69 8.19
C LEU A 117 12.38 -3.23 8.57
N LEU A 118 11.39 -2.54 9.12
CA LEU A 118 11.47 -1.11 9.37
C LEU A 118 11.84 -0.75 10.80
N ASP A 119 11.53 -1.60 11.78
CA ASP A 119 11.77 -1.32 13.19
C ASP A 119 13.04 -2.00 13.72
N ARG A 120 13.81 -2.57 12.82
CA ARG A 120 15.08 -3.21 13.15
C ARG A 120 16.11 -2.16 13.54
N GLN A 121 16.78 -2.39 14.63
CA GLN A 121 17.88 -1.53 15.11
C GLN A 121 19.23 -2.07 14.69
#